data_0ea2973b9c934ebba61d4dda22a967c8
#
_entry.id   0ea2973b9c934ebba61d4dda22a967c8
#
_cell.length_a   1.000
_cell.length_b   1.000
_cell.length_c   1.000
_cell.angle_alpha   90.00
_cell.angle_beta   90.00
_cell.angle_gamma   90.00
#
_symmetry.space_group_name_H-M   'P 1'
#
loop_
_entity.id
_entity.type
_entity.pdbx_description
1 polymer ?
#
loop_
_entity_poly.entity_id
_entity_poly.type
_entity_poly.pdbx_seq_one_letter_code
_entity_poly.pdbx_strand_id
1 'polypeptide(L)'
;MSFRDKFSEFSHLGTDWQRVLTRGVLMLFIGVTLIALTIFKPNVMLLHTRDTSWLPVCGFVLLAVGLLECFDALIAKELKDFFLNLQNGILDVVVAVLLVLSSGDDPVRLSLLIAAFLMIKGIFRIIISYAINSANVTATRIGAGVSILFGLFIWMQWPSSAAWFLAFCLSSEIALRGWATLMLALWLQAQQKPE
;
A
#
# COMPACT_ATOMS: atom_id res chain seq x y z
N MET A 1 -30.48 -28.18 2.48
CA MET A 1 -29.49 -27.29 3.05
C MET A 1 -29.03 -26.39 1.94
N SER A 2 -29.55 -25.15 1.91
CA SER A 2 -29.33 -24.22 0.81
C SER A 2 -27.91 -23.66 0.88
N PHE A 3 -27.31 -23.39 -0.29
CA PHE A 3 -25.98 -22.76 -0.40
C PHE A 3 -25.91 -21.41 0.38
N ARG A 4 -27.06 -20.77 0.57
CA ARG A 4 -27.23 -19.53 1.37
C ARG A 4 -27.01 -19.74 2.88
N ASP A 5 -27.36 -20.90 3.41
CA ASP A 5 -27.24 -21.19 4.85
C ASP A 5 -25.76 -21.39 5.25
N LYS A 6 -24.92 -21.93 4.35
CA LYS A 6 -23.47 -22.01 4.56
C LYS A 6 -22.78 -20.66 4.54
N PHE A 7 -23.28 -19.70 3.75
CA PHE A 7 -22.73 -18.35 3.70
C PHE A 7 -23.05 -17.53 4.97
N SER A 8 -24.19 -17.78 5.64
CA SER A 8 -24.52 -17.08 6.88
C SER A 8 -23.70 -17.58 8.08
N GLU A 9 -23.30 -18.86 8.08
CA GLU A 9 -22.46 -19.44 9.14
C GLU A 9 -21.00 -18.98 9.05
N PHE A 10 -20.51 -18.63 7.84
CA PHE A 10 -19.19 -18.05 7.62
C PHE A 10 -19.07 -16.56 7.98
N SER A 11 -20.16 -15.82 8.03
CA SER A 11 -20.17 -14.41 8.42
C SER A 11 -19.90 -14.18 9.92
N HIS A 12 -20.03 -15.22 10.75
CA HIS A 12 -19.76 -15.16 12.20
C HIS A 12 -18.29 -15.41 12.61
N LEU A 13 -17.41 -15.76 11.67
CA LEU A 13 -15.96 -15.78 11.94
C LEU A 13 -15.39 -14.39 11.67
N GLY A 14 -15.71 -13.47 12.59
CA GLY A 14 -15.35 -12.07 12.48
C GLY A 14 -13.88 -11.87 12.13
N THR A 15 -13.65 -11.19 11.03
CA THR A 15 -12.37 -10.49 10.82
C THR A 15 -12.19 -9.59 12.03
N ASP A 16 -11.24 -9.93 12.90
CA ASP A 16 -10.96 -9.16 14.11
C ASP A 16 -10.70 -7.70 13.72
N TRP A 17 -11.70 -6.85 13.85
CA TRP A 17 -11.60 -5.42 13.52
C TRP A 17 -10.41 -4.76 14.23
N GLN A 18 -10.03 -5.29 15.40
CA GLN A 18 -8.85 -4.84 16.14
C GLN A 18 -7.54 -5.11 15.39
N ARG A 19 -7.39 -6.25 14.72
CA ARG A 19 -6.20 -6.55 13.89
C ARG A 19 -6.12 -5.64 12.66
N VAL A 20 -7.25 -5.40 12.02
CA VAL A 20 -7.31 -4.49 10.86
C VAL A 20 -7.01 -3.05 11.31
N LEU A 21 -7.54 -2.63 12.47
CA LEU A 21 -7.30 -1.32 13.05
C LEU A 21 -5.83 -1.12 13.42
N THR A 22 -5.24 -2.03 14.18
CA THR A 22 -3.83 -1.93 14.58
C THR A 22 -2.91 -1.87 13.37
N ARG A 23 -3.17 -2.68 12.34
CA ARG A 23 -2.41 -2.65 11.09
C ARG A 23 -2.58 -1.31 10.36
N GLY A 24 -3.81 -0.81 10.23
CA GLY A 24 -4.08 0.48 9.60
C GLY A 24 -3.38 1.64 10.30
N VAL A 25 -3.42 1.67 11.65
CA VAL A 25 -2.74 2.69 12.46
C VAL A 25 -1.22 2.61 12.29
N LEU A 26 -0.64 1.41 12.36
CA LEU A 26 0.80 1.24 12.20
C LEU A 26 1.28 1.68 10.80
N MET A 27 0.59 1.26 9.75
CA MET A 27 0.94 1.67 8.37
C MET A 27 0.80 3.17 8.17
N LEU A 28 -0.26 3.78 8.71
CA LEU A 28 -0.47 5.23 8.64
C LEU A 28 0.64 5.96 9.37
N PHE A 29 0.97 5.53 10.58
CA PHE A 29 2.03 6.13 11.39
C PHE A 29 3.40 6.06 10.69
N ILE A 30 3.77 4.88 10.18
CA ILE A 30 5.02 4.68 9.43
C ILE A 30 5.04 5.56 8.18
N GLY A 31 3.96 5.56 7.39
CA GLY A 31 3.87 6.36 6.16
C GLY A 31 3.98 7.86 6.43
N VAL A 32 3.26 8.39 7.42
CA VAL A 32 3.32 9.81 7.80
C VAL A 32 4.70 10.18 8.34
N THR A 33 5.32 9.32 9.15
CA THR A 33 6.68 9.54 9.65
C THR A 33 7.69 9.60 8.51
N LEU A 34 7.61 8.69 7.54
CA LEU A 34 8.48 8.70 6.36
C LEU A 34 8.26 9.96 5.49
N ILE A 35 7.02 10.40 5.31
CA ILE A 35 6.70 11.65 4.62
C ILE A 35 7.39 12.83 5.33
N ALA A 36 7.21 12.94 6.65
CA ALA A 36 7.81 13.99 7.43
C ALA A 36 9.35 13.98 7.33
N LEU A 37 9.96 12.81 7.47
CA LEU A 37 11.41 12.66 7.33
C LEU A 37 11.91 13.06 5.94
N THR A 38 11.20 12.67 4.89
CA THR A 38 11.54 13.00 3.49
C THR A 38 11.46 14.51 3.23
N ILE A 39 10.51 15.22 3.87
CA ILE A 39 10.34 16.67 3.73
C ILE A 39 11.37 17.42 4.55
N PHE A 40 11.53 17.05 5.84
CA PHE A 40 12.39 17.82 6.77
C PHE A 40 13.88 17.50 6.62
N LYS A 41 14.24 16.30 6.19
CA LYS A 41 15.63 15.86 6.02
C LYS A 41 15.79 15.06 4.71
N PRO A 42 15.73 15.72 3.55
CA PRO A 42 15.78 15.02 2.26
C PRO A 42 17.11 14.30 2.02
N ASN A 43 18.21 14.78 2.63
CA ASN A 43 19.55 14.24 2.43
C ASN A 43 20.03 13.52 3.69
N VAL A 44 19.87 12.20 3.73
CA VAL A 44 20.38 11.36 4.82
C VAL A 44 21.24 10.25 4.24
N MET A 45 22.50 10.13 4.68
CA MET A 45 23.34 8.98 4.37
C MET A 45 22.90 7.79 5.23
N LEU A 46 22.10 6.92 4.66
CA LEU A 46 21.72 5.65 5.27
C LEU A 46 22.39 4.51 4.50
N LEU A 47 23.02 3.60 5.23
CA LEU A 47 23.58 2.34 4.69
C LEU A 47 24.76 2.46 3.71
N HIS A 48 25.64 3.44 3.86
CA HIS A 48 26.89 3.49 3.06
C HIS A 48 26.67 3.47 1.54
N THR A 49 25.47 3.69 1.07
CA THR A 49 25.13 3.81 -0.36
C THR A 49 25.35 5.25 -0.82
N ARG A 50 25.76 5.38 -2.06
CA ARG A 50 26.12 6.65 -2.71
C ARG A 50 24.93 7.63 -2.80
N ASP A 51 23.71 7.16 -2.55
CA ASP A 51 22.48 7.94 -2.63
C ASP A 51 22.01 8.40 -1.26
N THR A 52 22.06 9.70 -1.08
CA THR A 52 21.55 10.39 0.12
C THR A 52 20.04 10.54 0.05
N SER A 53 19.29 9.44 0.20
CA SER A 53 17.82 9.50 0.15
C SER A 53 17.15 8.45 1.07
N TRP A 54 15.90 8.71 1.44
CA TRP A 54 15.06 7.78 2.19
C TRP A 54 14.52 6.60 1.35
N LEU A 55 14.84 6.57 0.06
CA LEU A 55 14.33 5.60 -0.88
C LEU A 55 14.62 4.13 -0.49
N PRO A 56 15.83 3.76 -0.04
CA PRO A 56 16.10 2.41 0.43
C PRO A 56 15.25 2.02 1.64
N VAL A 57 15.02 2.96 2.58
CA VAL A 57 14.18 2.72 3.76
C VAL A 57 12.73 2.48 3.33
N CYS A 58 12.20 3.27 2.39
CA CYS A 58 10.90 3.05 1.81
C CYS A 58 10.81 1.66 1.14
N GLY A 59 11.87 1.22 0.46
CA GLY A 59 11.96 -0.11 -0.12
C GLY A 59 11.88 -1.22 0.94
N PHE A 60 12.61 -1.12 2.05
CA PHE A 60 12.53 -2.09 3.15
C PHE A 60 11.16 -2.10 3.83
N VAL A 61 10.55 -0.94 4.05
CA VAL A 61 9.19 -0.85 4.61
C VAL A 61 8.18 -1.49 3.65
N LEU A 62 8.29 -1.20 2.35
CA LEU A 62 7.43 -1.78 1.33
C LEU A 62 7.58 -3.31 1.26
N LEU A 63 8.81 -3.81 1.40
CA LEU A 63 9.10 -5.25 1.46
C LEU A 63 8.43 -5.89 2.67
N ALA A 64 8.57 -5.30 3.85
CA ALA A 64 7.94 -5.80 5.06
C ALA A 64 6.41 -5.82 4.94
N VAL A 65 5.81 -4.76 4.40
CA VAL A 65 4.37 -4.65 4.15
C VAL A 65 3.92 -5.71 3.14
N GLY A 66 4.64 -5.88 2.04
CA GLY A 66 4.32 -6.87 1.02
C GLY A 66 4.40 -8.31 1.53
N LEU A 67 5.41 -8.63 2.34
CA LEU A 67 5.51 -9.94 2.99
C LEU A 67 4.35 -10.19 3.95
N LEU A 68 3.96 -9.20 4.76
CA LEU A 68 2.79 -9.32 5.64
C LEU A 68 1.51 -9.56 4.83
N GLU A 69 1.34 -8.93 3.68
CA GLU A 69 0.17 -9.16 2.81
C GLU A 69 0.18 -10.55 2.17
N CYS A 70 1.34 -11.05 1.78
CA CYS A 70 1.47 -12.43 1.32
C CYS A 70 1.10 -13.42 2.46
N PHE A 71 1.51 -13.15 3.69
CA PHE A 71 1.10 -13.95 4.84
C PHE A 71 -0.41 -13.89 5.09
N ASP A 72 -0.99 -12.70 5.03
CA ASP A 72 -2.45 -12.54 5.18
C ASP A 72 -3.22 -13.27 4.06
N ALA A 73 -2.67 -13.27 2.84
CA ALA A 73 -3.25 -14.04 1.75
C ALA A 73 -3.29 -15.54 2.08
N LEU A 74 -2.20 -16.11 2.62
CA LEU A 74 -2.14 -17.52 2.99
C LEU A 74 -3.13 -17.91 4.10
N ILE A 75 -3.48 -16.96 4.98
CA ILE A 75 -4.43 -17.17 6.08
C ILE A 75 -5.87 -16.87 5.65
N ALA A 76 -6.05 -16.16 4.53
CA ALA A 76 -7.37 -15.77 4.04
C ALA A 76 -8.23 -16.99 3.74
N LYS A 77 -9.45 -17.00 4.29
CA LYS A 77 -10.42 -18.11 4.13
C LYS A 77 -11.24 -17.96 2.85
N GLU A 78 -11.43 -16.73 2.38
CA GLU A 78 -12.16 -16.44 1.15
C GLU A 78 -11.19 -16.34 -0.03
N LEU A 79 -11.53 -17.01 -1.12
CA LEU A 79 -10.74 -17.01 -2.36
C LEU A 79 -10.50 -15.59 -2.89
N LYS A 80 -11.47 -14.71 -2.70
CA LYS A 80 -11.44 -13.31 -3.08
C LYS A 80 -10.38 -12.53 -2.29
N ASP A 81 -10.38 -12.65 -0.97
CA ASP A 81 -9.42 -11.98 -0.09
C ASP A 81 -8.00 -12.54 -0.29
N PHE A 82 -7.91 -13.85 -0.55
CA PHE A 82 -6.65 -14.48 -0.94
C PHE A 82 -6.04 -13.81 -2.18
N PHE A 83 -6.79 -13.71 -3.28
CA PHE A 83 -6.26 -13.11 -4.52
C PHE A 83 -5.93 -11.63 -4.36
N LEU A 84 -6.74 -10.87 -3.62
CA LEU A 84 -6.50 -9.45 -3.38
C LEU A 84 -5.23 -9.18 -2.58
N ASN A 85 -5.07 -9.89 -1.47
CA ASN A 85 -3.89 -9.75 -0.62
C ASN A 85 -2.64 -10.28 -1.31
N LEU A 86 -2.75 -11.42 -2.00
CA LEU A 86 -1.63 -12.00 -2.72
C LEU A 86 -1.13 -11.08 -3.85
N GLN A 87 -2.02 -10.54 -4.65
CA GLN A 87 -1.67 -9.64 -5.74
C GLN A 87 -0.98 -8.37 -5.22
N ASN A 88 -1.54 -7.74 -4.17
CA ASN A 88 -0.92 -6.57 -3.57
C ASN A 88 0.44 -6.91 -2.96
N GLY A 89 0.53 -8.00 -2.22
CA GLY A 89 1.75 -8.45 -1.58
C GLY A 89 2.87 -8.75 -2.58
N ILE A 90 2.56 -9.51 -3.65
CA ILE A 90 3.55 -9.82 -4.69
C ILE A 90 4.06 -8.55 -5.38
N LEU A 91 3.18 -7.63 -5.75
CA LEU A 91 3.58 -6.36 -6.37
C LEU A 91 4.51 -5.56 -5.46
N ASP A 92 4.18 -5.47 -4.18
CA ASP A 92 4.99 -4.74 -3.21
C ASP A 92 6.35 -5.40 -2.98
N VAL A 93 6.40 -6.72 -2.86
CA VAL A 93 7.67 -7.47 -2.70
C VAL A 93 8.56 -7.33 -3.94
N VAL A 94 8.00 -7.53 -5.13
CA VAL A 94 8.78 -7.42 -6.38
C VAL A 94 9.40 -6.03 -6.53
N VAL A 95 8.60 -4.99 -6.33
CA VAL A 95 9.10 -3.60 -6.45
C VAL A 95 10.08 -3.27 -5.34
N ALA A 96 9.82 -3.70 -4.10
CA ALA A 96 10.74 -3.50 -2.99
C ALA A 96 12.10 -4.16 -3.24
N VAL A 97 12.12 -5.40 -3.72
CA VAL A 97 13.35 -6.12 -4.08
C VAL A 97 14.08 -5.40 -5.21
N LEU A 98 13.38 -4.99 -6.26
CA LEU A 98 13.97 -4.21 -7.35
C LEU A 98 14.55 -2.88 -6.85
N LEU A 99 13.86 -2.16 -5.96
CA LEU A 99 14.35 -0.92 -5.36
C LEU A 99 15.62 -1.14 -4.56
N VAL A 100 15.69 -2.19 -3.76
CA VAL A 100 16.88 -2.52 -2.95
C VAL A 100 18.05 -2.95 -3.83
N LEU A 101 17.80 -3.74 -4.88
CA LEU A 101 18.84 -4.20 -5.81
C LEU A 101 19.32 -3.08 -6.73
N SER A 102 18.44 -2.16 -7.13
CA SER A 102 18.75 -1.05 -8.04
C SER A 102 19.37 0.17 -7.35
N SER A 103 19.77 0.07 -6.09
CA SER A 103 20.34 1.18 -5.30
C SER A 103 21.67 1.74 -5.84
N GLY A 104 22.09 1.39 -7.02
CA GLY A 104 23.28 1.91 -7.72
C GLY A 104 23.07 2.20 -9.20
N ASP A 105 21.82 2.00 -9.68
CA ASP A 105 21.47 2.16 -11.09
C ASP A 105 21.08 3.61 -11.44
N ASP A 106 20.90 3.86 -12.75
CA ASP A 106 20.49 5.16 -13.28
C ASP A 106 19.17 5.64 -12.62
N PRO A 107 19.14 6.88 -12.10
CA PRO A 107 17.94 7.45 -11.46
C PRO A 107 16.69 7.41 -12.34
N VAL A 108 16.89 7.44 -13.66
CA VAL A 108 15.78 7.41 -14.65
C VAL A 108 15.10 6.02 -14.67
N ARG A 109 15.87 4.95 -14.62
CA ARG A 109 15.31 3.59 -14.58
C ARG A 109 14.51 3.37 -13.32
N LEU A 110 15.02 3.85 -12.20
CA LEU A 110 14.36 3.75 -10.91
C LEU A 110 13.04 4.53 -10.88
N SER A 111 13.05 5.75 -11.45
CA SER A 111 11.83 6.58 -11.53
C SER A 111 10.75 5.93 -12.39
N LEU A 112 11.11 5.36 -13.55
CA LEU A 112 10.18 4.65 -14.41
C LEU A 112 9.56 3.42 -13.74
N LEU A 113 10.37 2.65 -12.99
CA LEU A 113 9.89 1.50 -12.24
C LEU A 113 8.86 1.91 -11.18
N ILE A 114 9.14 2.96 -10.41
CA ILE A 114 8.23 3.48 -9.38
C ILE A 114 6.97 4.07 -10.03
N ALA A 115 7.11 4.79 -11.15
CA ALA A 115 5.96 5.32 -11.89
C ALA A 115 5.03 4.19 -12.36
N ALA A 116 5.59 3.16 -13.01
CA ALA A 116 4.82 2.01 -13.47
C ALA A 116 4.13 1.29 -12.31
N PHE A 117 4.83 1.08 -11.20
CA PHE A 117 4.27 0.48 -10.00
C PHE A 117 3.06 1.25 -9.45
N LEU A 118 3.19 2.57 -9.26
CA LEU A 118 2.11 3.41 -8.74
C LEU A 118 0.92 3.44 -9.68
N MET A 119 1.16 3.51 -11.00
CA MET A 119 0.08 3.48 -12.00
C MET A 119 -0.65 2.15 -11.99
N ILE A 120 0.07 1.04 -12.09
CA ILE A 120 -0.51 -0.31 -12.07
C ILE A 120 -1.33 -0.51 -10.80
N LYS A 121 -0.76 -0.19 -9.65
CA LYS A 121 -1.41 -0.35 -8.35
C LYS A 121 -2.66 0.52 -8.21
N GLY A 122 -2.60 1.75 -8.68
CA GLY A 122 -3.76 2.66 -8.71
C GLY A 122 -4.89 2.13 -9.60
N ILE A 123 -4.56 1.66 -10.82
CA ILE A 123 -5.52 1.07 -11.75
C ILE A 123 -6.18 -0.17 -11.13
N PHE A 124 -5.40 -1.08 -10.55
CA PHE A 124 -5.94 -2.27 -9.87
C PHE A 124 -6.88 -1.91 -8.74
N ARG A 125 -6.56 -0.92 -7.92
CA ARG A 125 -7.45 -0.45 -6.84
C ARG A 125 -8.77 0.08 -7.38
N ILE A 126 -8.75 0.79 -8.51
CA ILE A 126 -9.98 1.26 -9.14
C ILE A 126 -10.81 0.08 -9.60
N ILE A 127 -10.24 -0.86 -10.36
CA ILE A 127 -10.93 -2.04 -10.87
C ILE A 127 -11.56 -2.84 -9.73
N ILE A 128 -10.80 -3.10 -8.67
CA ILE A 128 -11.27 -3.82 -7.50
C ILE A 128 -12.40 -3.07 -6.78
N SER A 129 -12.27 -1.75 -6.66
CA SER A 129 -13.30 -0.90 -6.03
C SER A 129 -14.65 -0.97 -6.76
N TYR A 130 -14.63 -1.17 -8.08
CA TYR A 130 -15.85 -1.39 -8.86
C TYR A 130 -16.35 -2.83 -8.81
N ALA A 131 -15.44 -3.82 -8.83
CA ALA A 131 -15.80 -5.24 -8.81
C ALA A 131 -16.37 -5.69 -7.46
N ILE A 132 -15.86 -5.09 -6.37
CA ILE A 132 -16.25 -5.40 -5.02
C ILE A 132 -17.01 -4.18 -4.49
N ASN A 133 -18.31 -4.26 -4.44
CA ASN A 133 -19.18 -3.23 -3.87
C ASN A 133 -18.92 -3.07 -2.35
N SER A 134 -17.66 -2.71 -2.01
CA SER A 134 -17.18 -2.63 -0.63
C SER A 134 -17.63 -1.31 0.01
N ALA A 135 -17.90 -1.34 1.31
CA ALA A 135 -18.45 -0.24 2.07
C ALA A 135 -17.61 1.05 2.08
N ASN A 136 -16.31 0.96 1.82
CA ASN A 136 -15.38 2.09 1.79
C ASN A 136 -14.79 2.39 0.40
N VAL A 137 -15.67 2.36 -0.60
CA VAL A 137 -15.32 2.63 -2.00
C VAL A 137 -14.64 4.00 -2.17
N THR A 138 -15.08 5.01 -1.42
CA THR A 138 -14.58 6.39 -1.56
C THR A 138 -13.13 6.54 -1.15
N ALA A 139 -12.72 6.02 0.02
CA ALA A 139 -11.35 6.10 0.49
C ALA A 139 -10.37 5.37 -0.44
N THR A 140 -10.78 4.18 -0.91
CA THR A 140 -9.99 3.37 -1.86
C THR A 140 -9.85 4.08 -3.20
N ARG A 141 -10.90 4.71 -3.71
CA ARG A 141 -10.86 5.46 -4.99
C ARG A 141 -9.99 6.71 -4.90
N ILE A 142 -10.07 7.47 -3.81
CA ILE A 142 -9.21 8.63 -3.58
C ILE A 142 -7.74 8.19 -3.56
N GLY A 143 -7.40 7.16 -2.77
CA GLY A 143 -6.05 6.62 -2.73
C GLY A 143 -5.54 6.16 -4.10
N ALA A 144 -6.40 5.47 -4.86
CA ALA A 144 -6.06 5.02 -6.21
C ALA A 144 -5.81 6.19 -7.18
N GLY A 145 -6.64 7.23 -7.12
CA GLY A 145 -6.47 8.44 -7.93
C GLY A 145 -5.15 9.15 -7.63
N VAL A 146 -4.81 9.29 -6.35
CA VAL A 146 -3.53 9.89 -5.91
C VAL A 146 -2.34 9.05 -6.38
N SER A 147 -2.40 7.71 -6.29
CA SER A 147 -1.32 6.83 -6.77
C SER A 147 -1.10 6.97 -8.27
N ILE A 148 -2.17 7.04 -9.07
CA ILE A 148 -2.08 7.25 -10.52
C ILE A 148 -1.47 8.64 -10.83
N LEU A 149 -1.92 9.69 -10.14
CA LEU A 149 -1.38 11.04 -10.31
C LEU A 149 0.12 11.09 -9.99
N PHE A 150 0.57 10.48 -8.92
CA PHE A 150 2.00 10.39 -8.59
C PHE A 150 2.78 9.62 -9.65
N GLY A 151 2.27 8.48 -10.12
CA GLY A 151 2.88 7.75 -11.22
C GLY A 151 3.02 8.58 -12.49
N LEU A 152 1.99 9.36 -12.82
CA LEU A 152 2.00 10.26 -13.98
C LEU A 152 3.02 11.39 -13.82
N PHE A 153 3.08 12.04 -12.65
CA PHE A 153 4.06 13.09 -12.37
C PHE A 153 5.50 12.58 -12.47
N ILE A 154 5.78 11.40 -11.91
CA ILE A 154 7.11 10.79 -12.04
C ILE A 154 7.42 10.48 -13.51
N TRP A 155 6.46 9.96 -14.28
CA TRP A 155 6.65 9.68 -15.70
C TRP A 155 6.92 10.94 -16.51
N MET A 156 6.23 12.03 -16.20
CA MET A 156 6.47 13.34 -16.83
C MET A 156 7.77 14.02 -16.33
N GLN A 157 8.51 13.38 -15.43
CA GLN A 157 9.71 13.92 -14.77
C GLN A 157 9.49 15.27 -14.09
N TRP A 158 8.29 15.52 -13.59
CA TRP A 158 7.91 16.76 -12.93
C TRP A 158 7.56 16.49 -11.45
N PRO A 159 8.11 17.22 -10.47
CA PRO A 159 9.04 18.38 -10.57
C PRO A 159 10.49 18.01 -10.89
N SER A 160 10.91 16.75 -10.66
CA SER A 160 12.21 16.21 -11.04
C SER A 160 12.25 14.70 -10.71
N SER A 161 13.13 13.93 -11.36
CA SER A 161 13.43 12.54 -11.01
C SER A 161 14.28 12.42 -9.73
N ALA A 162 14.24 13.41 -8.85
CA ALA A 162 15.03 13.42 -7.63
C ALA A 162 14.56 12.31 -6.66
N ALA A 163 15.50 11.60 -6.08
CA ALA A 163 15.24 10.48 -5.18
C ALA A 163 14.35 10.85 -3.97
N TRP A 164 14.40 12.09 -3.49
CA TRP A 164 13.52 12.57 -2.45
C TRP A 164 12.04 12.56 -2.85
N PHE A 165 11.74 12.93 -4.11
CA PHE A 165 10.36 12.93 -4.60
C PHE A 165 9.82 11.52 -4.79
N LEU A 166 10.67 10.59 -5.24
CA LEU A 166 10.32 9.18 -5.33
C LEU A 166 10.03 8.58 -3.95
N ALA A 167 10.88 8.90 -2.96
CA ALA A 167 10.65 8.49 -1.58
C ALA A 167 9.36 9.09 -1.00
N PHE A 168 9.06 10.36 -1.31
CA PHE A 168 7.81 11.02 -0.92
C PHE A 168 6.58 10.31 -1.52
N CYS A 169 6.60 9.97 -2.81
CA CYS A 169 5.49 9.27 -3.46
C CYS A 169 5.25 7.88 -2.86
N LEU A 170 6.32 7.11 -2.60
CA LEU A 170 6.20 5.79 -1.97
C LEU A 170 5.71 5.89 -0.52
N SER A 171 6.21 6.84 0.25
CA SER A 171 5.76 7.08 1.63
C SER A 171 4.29 7.48 1.69
N SER A 172 3.86 8.32 0.74
CA SER A 172 2.46 8.73 0.59
C SER A 172 1.56 7.55 0.24
N GLU A 173 2.03 6.64 -0.63
CA GLU A 173 1.32 5.41 -0.96
C GLU A 173 1.09 4.53 0.27
N ILE A 174 2.11 4.35 1.12
CA ILE A 174 2.01 3.59 2.38
C ILE A 174 1.03 4.28 3.35
N ALA A 175 1.08 5.60 3.47
CA ALA A 175 0.18 6.37 4.34
C ALA A 175 -1.28 6.28 3.87
N LEU A 176 -1.55 6.45 2.58
CA LEU A 176 -2.89 6.34 1.99
C LEU A 176 -3.48 4.94 2.17
N ARG A 177 -2.64 3.92 2.05
CA ARG A 177 -3.05 2.53 2.32
C ARG A 177 -3.42 2.34 3.79
N GLY A 178 -2.58 2.83 4.71
CA GLY A 178 -2.87 2.81 6.14
C GLY A 178 -4.19 3.52 6.46
N TRP A 179 -4.42 4.67 5.86
CA TRP A 179 -5.69 5.42 5.99
C TRP A 179 -6.90 4.65 5.48
N ALA A 180 -6.81 4.04 4.29
CA ALA A 180 -7.90 3.24 3.74
C ALA A 180 -8.22 2.01 4.62
N THR A 181 -7.18 1.35 5.14
CA THR A 181 -7.33 0.20 6.07
C THR A 181 -7.95 0.64 7.39
N LEU A 182 -7.56 1.81 7.92
CA LEU A 182 -8.13 2.38 9.13
C LEU A 182 -9.64 2.67 8.96
N MET A 183 -10.03 3.29 7.85
CA MET A 183 -11.43 3.57 7.54
C MET A 183 -12.26 2.29 7.43
N LEU A 184 -11.68 1.23 6.87
CA LEU A 184 -12.33 -0.08 6.81
C LEU A 184 -12.54 -0.65 8.22
N ALA A 185 -11.54 -0.56 9.10
CA ALA A 185 -11.62 -1.05 10.48
C ALA A 185 -12.70 -0.32 11.29
N LEU A 186 -12.77 1.00 11.16
CA LEU A 186 -13.80 1.83 11.83
C LEU A 186 -15.20 1.49 11.32
N TRP A 187 -15.35 1.23 10.05
CA TRP A 187 -16.62 0.80 9.49
C TRP A 187 -17.05 -0.58 10.02
N LEU A 188 -16.13 -1.55 10.08
CA LEU A 188 -16.37 -2.87 10.68
C LEU A 188 -16.77 -2.76 12.15
N GLN A 189 -16.10 -1.89 12.91
CA GLN A 189 -16.42 -1.63 14.30
C GLN A 189 -17.85 -1.08 14.48
N ALA A 190 -18.27 -0.16 13.60
CA ALA A 190 -19.61 0.42 13.64
C ALA A 190 -20.71 -0.62 13.38
N GLN A 191 -20.43 -1.64 12.56
CA GLN A 191 -21.38 -2.73 12.30
C GLN A 191 -21.47 -3.77 13.42
N GLN A 192 -20.44 -3.89 14.26
CA GLN A 192 -20.40 -4.86 15.36
C GLN A 192 -20.96 -4.31 16.69
N LYS A 193 -21.31 -3.01 16.77
CA LYS A 193 -22.06 -2.46 17.92
C LYS A 193 -23.54 -2.75 17.70
N PRO A 194 -24.14 -3.71 18.43
CA PRO A 194 -25.60 -3.79 18.49
C PRO A 194 -26.12 -2.53 19.20
N GLU A 195 -27.22 -1.97 18.69
CA GLU A 195 -28.02 -0.97 19.39
C GLU A 195 -28.53 -1.53 20.73
#